data_01c366a63be0e3075e9d9b022de761b1
#
_entry.id   01c366a63be0e3075e9d9b022de761b1
#
_cell.length_a   1.000
_cell.length_b   1.000
_cell.length_c   1.000
_cell.angle_alpha   90.00
_cell.angle_beta   90.00
_cell.angle_gamma   90.00
#
_symmetry.space_group_name_H-M   'P 1'
#
loop_
_entity.id
_entity.type
_entity.pdbx_description
1 polymer ?
#
loop_
_entity_poly.entity_id
_entity_poly.type
_entity_poly.pdbx_seq_one_letter_code
_entity_poly.pdbx_strand_id
1 'polypeptide(L)'
;MVQEIYIIDDDDSSIVIFRELFRNDPEYKFISVKTEQIDIALKNIPSLIVINEDAIDRDVVELCRKIRKDEDNTITPVIVVSSKSEKEHRVRILQESIEYFIKKPVDEQYLYYTVKNLNRLLSSNRRVSPLTGLPGNVQIHAELKKRILRQEPFCVLYVDLDNFKAYNDVYGFLKGDEIIEFTAETIVKMVHSDELENTFVGHIGGDDFVAIVPGTNCEKLCQNIISYFDKNVERYFTEADIEKGYIEVANRKGIIEQFPLTSVSIGVVVSDVGRFHNILEIGEIGAQVKHAAKSVMGSSYAVDRRNV
;
A
#
# COMPACT_ATOMS: atom_id res chain seq x y z
N MET A 1 -11.14 -8.69 -2.67
CA MET A 1 -11.25 -7.22 -2.59
C MET A 1 -12.09 -6.79 -3.78
N VAL A 2 -13.12 -5.96 -3.57
CA VAL A 2 -13.96 -5.45 -4.65
C VAL A 2 -13.17 -4.44 -5.47
N GLN A 3 -13.20 -4.58 -6.80
CA GLN A 3 -12.56 -3.67 -7.75
C GLN A 3 -13.59 -2.62 -8.18
N GLU A 4 -13.50 -1.40 -7.69
CA GLU A 4 -14.39 -0.32 -8.11
C GLU A 4 -13.90 0.28 -9.42
N ILE A 5 -14.76 0.25 -10.44
CA ILE A 5 -14.51 0.80 -11.77
C ILE A 5 -15.47 1.96 -11.99
N TYR A 6 -14.94 3.13 -12.29
CA TYR A 6 -15.74 4.31 -12.59
C TYR A 6 -16.02 4.39 -14.08
N ILE A 7 -17.29 4.56 -14.42
CA ILE A 7 -17.76 4.79 -15.79
C ILE A 7 -18.19 6.25 -15.88
N ILE A 8 -17.38 7.07 -16.57
CA ILE A 8 -17.70 8.48 -16.81
C ILE A 8 -18.57 8.58 -18.05
N ASP A 9 -19.83 8.92 -17.83
CA ASP A 9 -20.89 8.83 -18.81
C ASP A 9 -22.09 9.67 -18.30
N ASP A 10 -22.47 10.73 -19.03
CA ASP A 10 -23.50 11.66 -18.59
C ASP A 10 -24.93 11.16 -18.88
N ASP A 11 -25.10 10.10 -19.71
CA ASP A 11 -26.40 9.48 -20.04
C ASP A 11 -26.64 8.09 -19.47
N ASP A 12 -25.68 7.54 -18.71
CA ASP A 12 -25.72 6.19 -18.11
C ASP A 12 -25.83 5.03 -19.12
N SER A 13 -25.58 5.26 -20.39
CA SER A 13 -25.71 4.23 -21.43
C SER A 13 -24.69 3.12 -21.30
N SER A 14 -23.48 3.44 -20.86
CA SER A 14 -22.36 2.49 -20.80
C SER A 14 -22.42 1.56 -19.59
N ILE A 15 -22.93 2.02 -18.45
CA ILE A 15 -22.88 1.21 -17.21
C ILE A 15 -23.69 -0.08 -17.32
N VAL A 16 -24.76 -0.06 -18.10
CA VAL A 16 -25.61 -1.25 -18.34
C VAL A 16 -24.81 -2.32 -19.08
N ILE A 17 -24.04 -1.92 -20.09
CA ILE A 17 -23.19 -2.82 -20.88
C ILE A 17 -22.15 -3.47 -19.98
N PHE A 18 -21.46 -2.67 -19.14
CA PHE A 18 -20.44 -3.18 -18.22
C PHE A 18 -21.02 -4.15 -17.18
N ARG A 19 -22.17 -3.85 -16.60
CA ARG A 19 -22.84 -4.72 -15.62
C ARG A 19 -23.24 -6.08 -16.24
N GLU A 20 -23.73 -6.08 -17.47
CA GLU A 20 -24.08 -7.32 -18.18
C GLU A 20 -22.83 -8.11 -18.54
N LEU A 21 -21.79 -7.44 -19.06
CA LEU A 21 -20.57 -8.06 -19.49
C LEU A 21 -19.81 -8.74 -18.32
N PHE A 22 -19.88 -8.18 -17.12
CA PHE A 22 -19.21 -8.67 -15.91
C PHE A 22 -20.16 -9.30 -14.88
N ARG A 23 -21.35 -9.72 -15.29
CA ARG A 23 -22.36 -10.29 -14.37
C ARG A 23 -21.88 -11.52 -13.58
N ASN A 24 -20.92 -12.26 -14.13
CA ASN A 24 -20.35 -13.46 -13.52
C ASN A 24 -19.05 -13.19 -12.73
N ASP A 25 -18.62 -11.93 -12.63
CA ASP A 25 -17.39 -11.52 -11.96
C ASP A 25 -17.75 -10.60 -10.77
N PRO A 26 -18.17 -11.15 -9.62
CA PRO A 26 -18.70 -10.37 -8.49
C PRO A 26 -17.62 -9.51 -7.79
N GLU A 27 -16.37 -9.70 -8.10
CA GLU A 27 -15.26 -8.86 -7.65
C GLU A 27 -15.26 -7.47 -8.30
N TYR A 28 -15.98 -7.23 -9.40
CA TYR A 28 -16.07 -5.93 -10.07
C TYR A 28 -17.35 -5.18 -9.70
N LYS A 29 -17.19 -3.94 -9.28
CA LYS A 29 -18.28 -3.02 -8.98
C LYS A 29 -18.19 -1.80 -9.90
N PHE A 30 -19.21 -1.59 -10.73
CA PHE A 30 -19.27 -0.47 -11.66
C PHE A 30 -20.07 0.69 -11.05
N ILE A 31 -19.51 1.88 -11.06
CA ILE A 31 -20.07 3.10 -10.51
C ILE A 31 -20.16 4.12 -11.64
N SER A 32 -21.37 4.60 -11.93
CA SER A 32 -21.57 5.70 -12.87
C SER A 32 -21.15 7.02 -12.23
N VAL A 33 -20.39 7.82 -12.97
CA VAL A 33 -19.91 9.13 -12.56
C VAL A 33 -20.23 10.13 -13.65
N LYS A 34 -20.97 11.18 -13.31
CA LYS A 34 -21.24 12.29 -14.21
C LYS A 34 -20.02 13.21 -14.29
N THR A 35 -19.80 13.87 -15.44
CA THR A 35 -18.64 14.75 -15.60
C THR A 35 -18.64 15.92 -14.61
N GLU A 36 -19.79 16.39 -14.14
CA GLU A 36 -19.90 17.40 -13.09
C GLU A 36 -19.48 16.91 -11.70
N GLN A 37 -19.51 15.59 -11.46
CA GLN A 37 -19.15 14.95 -10.19
C GLN A 37 -17.69 14.50 -10.12
N ILE A 38 -16.93 14.69 -11.16
CA ILE A 38 -15.56 14.15 -11.29
C ILE A 38 -14.65 14.56 -10.12
N ASP A 39 -14.73 15.79 -9.64
CA ASP A 39 -13.90 16.28 -8.52
C ASP A 39 -14.19 15.60 -7.19
N ILE A 40 -15.43 15.15 -7.01
CA ILE A 40 -15.82 14.37 -5.84
C ILE A 40 -15.42 12.91 -6.02
N ALA A 41 -15.60 12.37 -7.22
CA ALA A 41 -15.27 10.99 -7.54
C ALA A 41 -13.75 10.71 -7.43
N LEU A 42 -12.90 11.66 -7.87
CA LEU A 42 -11.45 11.52 -7.80
C LEU A 42 -10.87 11.55 -6.38
N LYS A 43 -11.65 11.95 -5.36
CA LYS A 43 -11.24 11.79 -3.95
C LYS A 43 -11.14 10.33 -3.51
N ASN A 44 -11.74 9.42 -4.25
CA ASN A 44 -11.55 7.99 -4.12
C ASN A 44 -10.61 7.50 -5.21
N ILE A 45 -9.90 6.41 -4.96
CA ILE A 45 -8.95 5.82 -5.91
C ILE A 45 -9.60 4.58 -6.54
N PRO A 46 -10.30 4.72 -7.70
CA PRO A 46 -10.89 3.56 -8.37
C PRO A 46 -9.81 2.64 -8.95
N SER A 47 -10.15 1.39 -9.20
CA SER A 47 -9.25 0.43 -9.82
C SER A 47 -9.02 0.73 -11.31
N LEU A 48 -9.99 1.37 -11.96
CA LEU A 48 -9.99 1.74 -13.38
C LEU A 48 -11.01 2.85 -13.62
N ILE A 49 -10.75 3.72 -14.57
CA ILE A 49 -11.69 4.70 -15.10
C ILE A 49 -11.97 4.39 -16.56
N VAL A 50 -13.23 4.34 -16.95
CA VAL A 50 -13.67 4.26 -18.35
C VAL A 50 -14.43 5.53 -18.70
N ILE A 51 -14.05 6.18 -19.78
CA ILE A 51 -14.70 7.40 -20.26
C ILE A 51 -15.41 7.09 -21.58
N ASN A 52 -16.71 7.29 -21.64
CA ASN A 52 -17.47 7.26 -22.86
C ASN A 52 -17.49 8.67 -23.49
N GLU A 53 -16.58 8.93 -24.41
CA GLU A 53 -16.46 10.26 -25.02
C GLU A 53 -17.75 10.74 -25.71
N ASP A 54 -18.54 9.82 -26.28
CA ASP A 54 -19.75 10.19 -27.01
C ASP A 54 -20.92 10.60 -26.09
N ALA A 55 -20.80 10.30 -24.80
CA ALA A 55 -21.81 10.55 -23.79
C ALA A 55 -21.36 11.55 -22.71
N ILE A 56 -20.39 12.41 -23.04
CA ILE A 56 -19.94 13.49 -22.15
C ILE A 56 -20.02 14.84 -22.88
N ASP A 57 -20.40 15.88 -22.15
CA ASP A 57 -20.50 17.25 -22.68
C ASP A 57 -19.20 18.07 -22.56
N ARG A 58 -18.05 17.40 -22.27
CA ARG A 58 -16.76 18.05 -22.07
C ARG A 58 -15.70 17.51 -23.03
N ASP A 59 -14.64 18.29 -23.25
CA ASP A 59 -13.48 17.81 -24.00
C ASP A 59 -12.80 16.68 -23.24
N VAL A 60 -12.73 15.49 -23.87
CA VAL A 60 -12.17 14.29 -23.28
C VAL A 60 -10.68 14.44 -22.97
N VAL A 61 -9.93 15.21 -23.77
CA VAL A 61 -8.49 15.46 -23.55
C VAL A 61 -8.28 16.29 -22.28
N GLU A 62 -9.11 17.32 -22.06
CA GLU A 62 -9.08 18.10 -20.82
C GLU A 62 -9.43 17.26 -19.60
N LEU A 63 -10.42 16.37 -19.75
CA LEU A 63 -10.82 15.45 -18.68
C LEU A 63 -9.69 14.46 -18.34
N CYS A 64 -9.06 13.88 -19.34
CA CYS A 64 -7.90 12.99 -19.16
C CYS A 64 -6.75 13.72 -18.45
N ARG A 65 -6.43 14.93 -18.89
CA ARG A 65 -5.40 15.77 -18.26
C ARG A 65 -5.73 16.10 -16.80
N LYS A 66 -7.00 16.35 -16.49
CA LYS A 66 -7.47 16.58 -15.12
C LYS A 66 -7.25 15.36 -14.24
N ILE A 67 -7.61 14.17 -14.71
CA ILE A 67 -7.38 12.92 -14.00
C ILE A 67 -5.89 12.70 -13.74
N ARG A 68 -5.02 12.95 -14.72
CA ARG A 68 -3.56 12.78 -14.58
C ARG A 68 -2.88 13.81 -13.67
N LYS A 69 -3.49 14.96 -13.43
CA LYS A 69 -3.01 15.97 -12.48
C LYS A 69 -3.44 15.73 -11.04
N ASP A 70 -4.39 14.85 -10.83
CA ASP A 70 -4.83 14.45 -9.50
C ASP A 70 -3.79 13.53 -8.87
N GLU A 71 -3.24 13.90 -7.69
CA GLU A 71 -2.13 13.19 -7.05
C GLU A 71 -2.45 11.73 -6.75
N ASP A 72 -3.68 11.44 -6.34
CA ASP A 72 -4.11 10.11 -5.96
C ASP A 72 -4.44 9.22 -7.19
N ASN A 73 -4.83 9.82 -8.31
CA ASN A 73 -5.26 9.13 -9.53
C ASN A 73 -4.25 9.18 -10.68
N THR A 74 -3.05 9.71 -10.46
CA THR A 74 -1.98 9.82 -11.47
C THR A 74 -1.70 8.50 -12.20
N ILE A 75 -1.75 7.37 -11.47
CA ILE A 75 -1.48 6.01 -11.98
C ILE A 75 -2.73 5.16 -12.18
N THR A 76 -3.93 5.70 -11.89
CA THR A 76 -5.18 4.97 -12.14
C THR A 76 -5.38 4.79 -13.65
N PRO A 77 -5.52 3.56 -14.18
CA PRO A 77 -5.65 3.36 -15.61
C PRO A 77 -6.95 3.96 -16.14
N VAL A 78 -6.86 4.51 -17.34
CA VAL A 78 -7.99 5.11 -18.04
C VAL A 78 -8.16 4.46 -19.41
N ILE A 79 -9.39 4.06 -19.71
CA ILE A 79 -9.83 3.63 -21.03
C ILE A 79 -10.75 4.71 -21.58
N VAL A 80 -10.50 5.19 -22.79
CA VAL A 80 -11.43 6.05 -23.53
C VAL A 80 -12.12 5.23 -24.60
N VAL A 81 -13.45 5.27 -24.62
CA VAL A 81 -14.30 4.61 -25.62
C VAL A 81 -14.95 5.71 -26.46
N SER A 82 -14.80 5.66 -27.80
CA SER A 82 -15.27 6.71 -28.68
C SER A 82 -15.64 6.23 -30.07
N SER A 83 -16.62 6.88 -30.70
CA SER A 83 -16.92 6.74 -32.12
C SER A 83 -15.98 7.51 -33.02
N LYS A 84 -15.31 8.56 -32.50
CA LYS A 84 -14.31 9.35 -33.22
C LYS A 84 -13.02 8.54 -33.37
N SER A 85 -12.71 8.12 -34.58
CA SER A 85 -11.59 7.19 -34.81
C SER A 85 -10.44 7.77 -35.63
N GLU A 86 -10.44 9.07 -35.86
CA GLU A 86 -9.37 9.77 -36.57
C GLU A 86 -8.05 9.58 -35.84
N LYS A 87 -7.00 9.33 -36.61
CA LYS A 87 -5.68 9.03 -36.06
C LYS A 87 -5.17 10.15 -35.15
N GLU A 88 -5.35 11.38 -35.58
CA GLU A 88 -4.90 12.59 -34.85
C GLU A 88 -5.63 12.74 -33.52
N HIS A 89 -6.94 12.49 -33.51
CA HIS A 89 -7.76 12.55 -32.27
C HIS A 89 -7.30 11.48 -31.27
N ARG A 90 -7.16 10.23 -31.71
CA ARG A 90 -6.69 9.14 -30.87
C ARG A 90 -5.30 9.41 -30.30
N VAL A 91 -4.38 9.94 -31.13
CA VAL A 91 -3.01 10.25 -30.67
C VAL A 91 -3.05 11.33 -29.58
N ARG A 92 -3.87 12.37 -29.75
CA ARG A 92 -4.03 13.45 -28.75
C ARG A 92 -4.47 12.89 -27.38
N ILE A 93 -5.42 11.96 -27.38
CA ILE A 93 -5.89 11.31 -26.14
C ILE A 93 -4.76 10.48 -25.51
N LEU A 94 -4.06 9.67 -26.30
CA LEU A 94 -2.96 8.82 -25.80
C LEU A 94 -1.76 9.64 -25.30
N GLN A 95 -1.53 10.85 -25.80
CA GLN A 95 -0.50 11.76 -25.31
C GLN A 95 -0.74 12.24 -23.87
N GLU A 96 -1.99 12.15 -23.37
CA GLU A 96 -2.32 12.44 -21.97
C GLU A 96 -2.09 11.23 -21.06
N SER A 97 -1.24 10.28 -21.45
CA SER A 97 -0.90 9.06 -20.68
C SER A 97 -2.11 8.16 -20.38
N ILE A 98 -3.01 8.01 -21.34
CA ILE A 98 -4.16 7.12 -21.27
C ILE A 98 -3.74 5.73 -21.78
N GLU A 99 -4.10 4.68 -21.05
CA GLU A 99 -3.64 3.32 -21.33
C GLU A 99 -4.28 2.72 -22.57
N TYR A 100 -5.59 2.98 -22.80
CA TYR A 100 -6.28 2.41 -23.93
C TYR A 100 -7.30 3.36 -24.55
N PHE A 101 -7.36 3.34 -25.89
CA PHE A 101 -8.42 3.95 -26.68
C PHE A 101 -9.16 2.82 -27.42
N ILE A 102 -10.46 2.69 -27.19
CA ILE A 102 -11.32 1.69 -27.81
C ILE A 102 -12.31 2.36 -28.75
N LYS A 103 -12.24 1.99 -30.02
CA LYS A 103 -13.14 2.51 -31.05
C LYS A 103 -14.50 1.80 -30.96
N LYS A 104 -15.59 2.56 -31.14
CA LYS A 104 -16.94 1.99 -31.36
C LYS A 104 -17.14 1.56 -32.84
N PRO A 105 -17.94 0.51 -33.13
CA PRO A 105 -18.63 -0.34 -32.17
C PRO A 105 -17.66 -1.17 -31.34
N VAL A 106 -17.95 -1.29 -30.02
CA VAL A 106 -17.08 -1.99 -29.09
C VAL A 106 -17.20 -3.50 -29.28
N ASP A 107 -16.07 -4.16 -29.43
CA ASP A 107 -16.00 -5.61 -29.26
C ASP A 107 -16.06 -5.93 -27.76
N GLU A 108 -17.13 -6.60 -27.33
CA GLU A 108 -17.41 -6.90 -25.94
C GLU A 108 -16.33 -7.80 -25.32
N GLN A 109 -15.84 -8.81 -26.08
CA GLN A 109 -14.77 -9.69 -25.57
C GLN A 109 -13.46 -8.93 -25.43
N TYR A 110 -13.13 -8.07 -26.39
CA TYR A 110 -11.94 -7.23 -26.30
C TYR A 110 -12.00 -6.27 -25.11
N LEU A 111 -13.13 -5.61 -24.90
CA LEU A 111 -13.35 -4.73 -23.73
C LEU A 111 -13.22 -5.51 -22.41
N TYR A 112 -13.87 -6.66 -22.31
CA TYR A 112 -13.82 -7.51 -21.13
C TYR A 112 -12.39 -7.90 -20.74
N TYR A 113 -11.63 -8.44 -21.68
CA TYR A 113 -10.25 -8.85 -21.40
C TYR A 113 -9.31 -7.66 -21.20
N THR A 114 -9.55 -6.52 -21.85
CA THR A 114 -8.78 -5.30 -21.63
C THR A 114 -8.93 -4.81 -20.19
N VAL A 115 -10.15 -4.73 -19.68
CA VAL A 115 -10.43 -4.36 -18.28
C VAL A 115 -9.79 -5.36 -17.30
N LYS A 116 -9.97 -6.66 -17.54
CA LYS A 116 -9.39 -7.71 -16.68
C LYS A 116 -7.86 -7.67 -16.67
N ASN A 117 -7.24 -7.49 -17.81
CA ASN A 117 -5.77 -7.45 -17.92
C ASN A 117 -5.18 -6.20 -17.25
N LEU A 118 -5.79 -5.03 -17.46
CA LEU A 118 -5.35 -3.79 -16.78
C LEU A 118 -5.45 -3.93 -15.27
N ASN A 119 -6.59 -4.39 -14.77
CA ASN A 119 -6.75 -4.60 -13.32
C ASN A 119 -5.76 -5.63 -12.76
N ARG A 120 -5.47 -6.70 -13.52
CA ARG A 120 -4.46 -7.70 -13.11
C ARG A 120 -3.06 -7.11 -13.05
N LEU A 121 -2.65 -6.34 -14.06
CA LEU A 121 -1.33 -5.70 -14.10
C LEU A 121 -1.14 -4.73 -12.93
N LEU A 122 -2.15 -3.90 -12.65
CA LEU A 122 -2.11 -2.97 -11.53
C LEU A 122 -2.15 -3.66 -10.17
N SER A 123 -2.98 -4.68 -10.03
CA SER A 123 -3.00 -5.50 -8.83
C SER A 123 -1.64 -6.16 -8.60
N SER A 124 -0.92 -6.52 -9.66
CA SER A 124 0.44 -7.06 -9.57
C SER A 124 1.44 -5.99 -9.16
N ASN A 125 1.33 -4.78 -9.69
CA ASN A 125 2.20 -3.66 -9.32
C ASN A 125 1.90 -3.10 -7.92
N ARG A 126 0.63 -3.13 -7.48
CA ARG A 126 0.22 -2.77 -6.10
C ARG A 126 0.49 -3.88 -5.07
N ARG A 127 0.97 -5.06 -5.50
CA ARG A 127 1.27 -6.18 -4.59
C ARG A 127 2.57 -6.01 -3.84
N VAL A 128 3.50 -5.23 -4.35
CA VAL A 128 4.80 -5.00 -3.72
C VAL A 128 5.01 -3.52 -3.45
N SER A 129 5.75 -3.21 -2.41
CA SER A 129 6.20 -1.84 -2.13
C SER A 129 7.18 -1.38 -3.22
N PRO A 130 6.97 -0.23 -3.86
CA PRO A 130 7.90 0.28 -4.88
C PRO A 130 9.30 0.55 -4.32
N LEU A 131 9.40 0.95 -3.06
CA LEU A 131 10.66 1.28 -2.40
C LEU A 131 11.44 0.03 -2.01
N THR A 132 10.82 -0.89 -1.29
CA THR A 132 11.52 -2.04 -0.69
C THR A 132 11.39 -3.34 -1.50
N GLY A 133 10.51 -3.39 -2.50
CA GLY A 133 10.18 -4.61 -3.23
C GLY A 133 9.44 -5.68 -2.40
N LEU A 134 9.18 -5.41 -1.13
CA LEU A 134 8.49 -6.35 -0.24
C LEU A 134 6.99 -6.45 -0.58
N PRO A 135 6.37 -7.60 -0.30
CA PRO A 135 4.93 -7.79 -0.36
C PRO A 135 4.15 -6.69 0.37
N GLY A 136 3.13 -6.12 -0.29
CA GLY A 136 2.25 -5.09 0.25
C GLY A 136 1.00 -5.65 0.92
N ASN A 137 0.09 -4.76 1.35
CA ASN A 137 -1.11 -5.09 2.14
C ASN A 137 -1.95 -6.24 1.57
N VAL A 138 -2.11 -6.33 0.24
CA VAL A 138 -2.90 -7.41 -0.40
C VAL A 138 -2.30 -8.78 -0.09
N GLN A 139 -0.98 -8.90 -0.18
CA GLN A 139 -0.28 -10.17 0.06
C GLN A 139 -0.17 -10.48 1.55
N ILE A 140 0.03 -9.45 2.39
CA ILE A 140 -0.02 -9.57 3.86
C ILE A 140 -1.35 -10.16 4.30
N HIS A 141 -2.47 -9.60 3.82
CA HIS A 141 -3.81 -10.11 4.14
C HIS A 141 -4.03 -11.53 3.62
N ALA A 142 -3.53 -11.85 2.43
CA ALA A 142 -3.65 -13.20 1.86
C ALA A 142 -2.86 -14.23 2.70
N GLU A 143 -1.64 -13.90 3.13
CA GLU A 143 -0.83 -14.78 3.96
C GLU A 143 -1.45 -14.97 5.35
N LEU A 144 -1.93 -13.91 6.00
CA LEU A 144 -2.64 -14.03 7.29
C LEU A 144 -3.88 -14.94 7.18
N LYS A 145 -4.71 -14.75 6.15
CA LYS A 145 -5.88 -15.64 5.91
C LYS A 145 -5.46 -17.09 5.73
N LYS A 146 -4.40 -17.33 4.95
CA LYS A 146 -3.86 -18.66 4.70
C LYS A 146 -3.42 -19.33 6.02
N ARG A 147 -2.74 -18.59 6.93
CA ARG A 147 -2.31 -19.10 8.25
C ARG A 147 -3.50 -19.44 9.13
N ILE A 148 -4.49 -18.56 9.24
CA ILE A 148 -5.73 -18.82 9.99
C ILE A 148 -6.44 -20.09 9.47
N LEU A 149 -6.59 -20.22 8.14
CA LEU A 149 -7.24 -21.39 7.53
C LEU A 149 -6.51 -22.70 7.76
N ARG A 150 -5.17 -22.67 7.83
CA ARG A 150 -4.36 -23.88 8.10
C ARG A 150 -4.35 -24.27 9.57
N GLN A 151 -4.84 -23.42 10.46
CA GLN A 151 -4.82 -23.64 11.90
C GLN A 151 -3.42 -24.01 12.44
N GLU A 152 -2.38 -23.44 11.84
CA GLU A 152 -1.00 -23.59 12.28
C GLU A 152 -0.66 -22.45 13.25
N PRO A 153 0.13 -22.68 14.31
CA PRO A 153 0.58 -21.61 15.19
C PRO A 153 1.57 -20.70 14.45
N PHE A 154 1.41 -19.38 14.63
CA PHE A 154 2.30 -18.37 14.04
C PHE A 154 2.39 -17.11 14.89
N CYS A 155 3.47 -16.35 14.70
CA CYS A 155 3.60 -14.99 15.23
C CYS A 155 3.50 -13.97 14.12
N VAL A 156 2.88 -12.83 14.43
CA VAL A 156 2.88 -11.64 13.58
C VAL A 156 3.65 -10.54 14.31
N LEU A 157 4.74 -10.09 13.71
CA LEU A 157 5.56 -8.99 14.20
C LEU A 157 5.19 -7.73 13.41
N TYR A 158 4.64 -6.72 14.06
CA TYR A 158 4.44 -5.38 13.50
C TYR A 158 5.63 -4.53 13.89
N VAL A 159 6.42 -4.10 12.92
CA VAL A 159 7.67 -3.35 13.11
C VAL A 159 7.48 -1.94 12.59
N ASP A 160 7.93 -0.96 13.35
CA ASP A 160 7.72 0.46 13.07
C ASP A 160 8.95 1.27 13.52
N LEU A 161 9.31 2.31 12.76
CA LEU A 161 10.42 3.21 13.09
C LEU A 161 9.94 4.33 14.02
N ASP A 162 10.57 4.46 15.16
CA ASP A 162 10.29 5.56 16.08
C ASP A 162 10.92 6.86 15.58
N ASN A 163 10.21 7.98 15.79
CA ASN A 163 10.66 9.33 15.43
C ASN A 163 10.98 9.52 13.94
N PHE A 164 10.48 8.63 13.04
CA PHE A 164 10.78 8.66 11.61
C PHE A 164 10.39 9.99 10.94
N LYS A 165 9.27 10.59 11.36
CA LYS A 165 8.90 11.92 10.87
C LYS A 165 9.94 12.97 11.21
N ALA A 166 10.45 12.99 12.44
CA ALA A 166 11.49 13.91 12.86
C ALA A 166 12.80 13.70 12.07
N TYR A 167 13.13 12.44 11.79
CA TYR A 167 14.24 12.08 10.92
C TYR A 167 14.08 12.69 9.52
N ASN A 168 12.92 12.51 8.87
CA ASN A 168 12.63 13.11 7.56
C ASN A 168 12.69 14.62 7.55
N ASP A 169 12.22 15.26 8.62
CA ASP A 169 12.22 16.73 8.75
C ASP A 169 13.65 17.27 8.83
N VAL A 170 14.63 16.51 9.37
CA VAL A 170 16.05 16.89 9.46
C VAL A 170 16.86 16.48 8.24
N TYR A 171 16.74 15.22 7.81
CA TYR A 171 17.61 14.63 6.80
C TYR A 171 17.02 14.59 5.39
N GLY A 172 15.70 14.86 5.28
CA GLY A 172 14.94 14.83 4.02
C GLY A 172 14.49 13.43 3.61
N PHE A 173 13.53 13.38 2.68
CA PHE A 173 12.85 12.14 2.28
C PHE A 173 13.79 11.10 1.65
N LEU A 174 14.80 11.52 0.88
CA LEU A 174 15.76 10.58 0.28
C LEU A 174 16.53 9.79 1.35
N LYS A 175 16.92 10.44 2.44
CA LYS A 175 17.54 9.76 3.57
C LYS A 175 16.55 8.91 4.36
N GLY A 176 15.28 9.34 4.41
CA GLY A 176 14.20 8.53 4.94
C GLY A 176 13.99 7.25 4.14
N ASP A 177 14.04 7.30 2.83
CA ASP A 177 13.95 6.11 1.97
C ASP A 177 15.10 5.13 2.24
N GLU A 178 16.35 5.62 2.39
CA GLU A 178 17.50 4.78 2.73
C GLU A 178 17.33 4.01 4.06
N ILE A 179 16.76 4.67 5.09
CA ILE A 179 16.54 4.01 6.40
C ILE A 179 15.36 3.04 6.37
N ILE A 180 14.34 3.30 5.54
CA ILE A 180 13.25 2.34 5.27
C ILE A 180 13.80 1.09 4.58
N GLU A 181 14.61 1.24 3.53
CA GLU A 181 15.26 0.11 2.84
C GLU A 181 16.14 -0.69 3.79
N PHE A 182 16.96 -0.03 4.59
CA PHE A 182 17.78 -0.68 5.61
C PHE A 182 16.96 -1.47 6.63
N THR A 183 15.81 -0.92 7.06
CA THR A 183 14.90 -1.60 7.99
C THR A 183 14.31 -2.85 7.35
N ALA A 184 13.86 -2.75 6.09
CA ALA A 184 13.38 -3.89 5.31
C ALA A 184 14.42 -4.99 5.19
N GLU A 185 15.67 -4.64 4.81
CA GLU A 185 16.81 -5.56 4.70
C GLU A 185 17.12 -6.22 6.06
N THR A 186 17.08 -5.44 7.13
CA THR A 186 17.30 -5.96 8.50
C THR A 186 16.29 -7.03 8.86
N ILE A 187 14.99 -6.76 8.65
CA ILE A 187 13.92 -7.71 8.96
C ILE A 187 14.08 -8.98 8.11
N VAL A 188 14.26 -8.84 6.80
CA VAL A 188 14.43 -9.98 5.88
C VAL A 188 15.63 -10.83 6.28
N LYS A 189 16.77 -10.19 6.55
CA LYS A 189 18.00 -10.88 6.94
C LYS A 189 17.83 -11.66 8.24
N MET A 190 17.22 -11.08 9.26
CA MET A 190 17.02 -11.74 10.54
C MET A 190 16.00 -12.87 10.48
N VAL A 191 14.92 -12.69 9.73
CA VAL A 191 13.90 -13.73 9.50
C VAL A 191 14.50 -14.94 8.77
N HIS A 192 15.39 -14.72 7.80
CA HIS A 192 16.01 -15.81 7.05
C HIS A 192 17.19 -16.46 7.79
N SER A 193 17.83 -15.74 8.74
CA SER A 193 18.99 -16.27 9.47
C SER A 193 18.62 -17.37 10.50
N ASP A 194 17.38 -17.42 10.92
CA ASP A 194 16.88 -18.42 11.89
C ASP A 194 16.47 -19.77 11.25
N GLU A 195 16.79 -19.99 9.96
CA GLU A 195 16.43 -21.18 9.17
C GLU A 195 14.94 -21.57 9.25
N LEU A 196 14.08 -20.61 9.53
CA LEU A 196 12.64 -20.81 9.63
C LEU A 196 12.04 -20.97 8.22
N GLU A 197 11.46 -22.12 7.94
CA GLU A 197 10.68 -22.33 6.73
C GLU A 197 9.32 -21.64 6.84
N ASN A 198 8.74 -21.27 5.67
CA ASN A 198 7.41 -20.65 5.59
C ASN A 198 7.32 -19.29 6.32
N THR A 199 8.35 -18.48 6.25
CA THR A 199 8.31 -17.10 6.73
C THR A 199 7.79 -16.15 5.66
N PHE A 200 7.29 -15.00 6.10
CA PHE A 200 6.80 -13.95 5.21
C PHE A 200 7.18 -12.58 5.79
N VAL A 201 7.67 -11.68 4.94
CA VAL A 201 7.94 -10.29 5.30
C VAL A 201 7.19 -9.39 4.33
N GLY A 202 6.54 -8.35 4.84
CA GLY A 202 5.77 -7.39 4.06
C GLY A 202 6.00 -5.96 4.51
N HIS A 203 5.72 -5.01 3.63
CA HIS A 203 5.77 -3.57 3.88
C HIS A 203 4.35 -3.00 3.80
N ILE A 204 3.83 -2.52 4.92
CA ILE A 204 2.48 -1.97 5.04
C ILE A 204 2.41 -0.60 4.37
N GLY A 205 3.43 0.23 4.59
CA GLY A 205 3.60 1.56 4.01
C GLY A 205 4.31 2.52 4.95
N GLY A 206 4.99 3.52 4.40
CA GLY A 206 5.80 4.45 5.20
C GLY A 206 6.89 3.71 5.98
N ASP A 207 6.85 3.82 7.30
CA ASP A 207 7.77 3.21 8.26
C ASP A 207 7.25 1.89 8.89
N ASP A 208 6.10 1.39 8.42
CA ASP A 208 5.42 0.21 8.96
C ASP A 208 5.72 -1.07 8.17
N PHE A 209 6.20 -2.12 8.85
CA PHE A 209 6.46 -3.44 8.30
C PHE A 209 5.75 -4.54 9.06
N VAL A 210 5.65 -5.71 8.45
CA VAL A 210 5.15 -6.92 9.11
C VAL A 210 6.02 -8.13 8.77
N ALA A 211 6.30 -8.95 9.78
CA ALA A 211 6.86 -10.28 9.56
C ALA A 211 5.90 -11.33 10.13
N ILE A 212 5.68 -12.43 9.41
CA ILE A 212 4.85 -13.55 9.83
C ILE A 212 5.75 -14.79 9.86
N VAL A 213 5.92 -15.36 11.04
CA VAL A 213 6.81 -16.49 11.27
C VAL A 213 6.07 -17.66 11.93
N PRO A 214 6.45 -18.92 11.65
CA PRO A 214 5.81 -20.08 12.26
C PRO A 214 6.12 -20.18 13.74
N GLY A 215 5.25 -20.86 14.49
CA GLY A 215 5.39 -21.11 15.91
C GLY A 215 4.90 -19.97 16.79
N THR A 216 5.05 -20.13 18.10
CA THR A 216 4.55 -19.19 19.12
C THR A 216 5.67 -18.44 19.84
N ASN A 217 6.94 -18.72 19.54
CA ASN A 217 8.09 -18.11 20.18
C ASN A 217 8.94 -17.35 19.16
N CYS A 218 8.86 -16.02 19.21
CA CYS A 218 9.62 -15.13 18.33
C CYS A 218 10.42 -14.07 19.10
N GLU A 219 10.57 -14.21 20.41
CA GLU A 219 11.28 -13.23 21.25
C GLU A 219 12.75 -13.09 20.81
N LYS A 220 13.42 -14.25 20.51
CA LYS A 220 14.79 -14.23 20.00
C LYS A 220 14.92 -13.49 18.68
N LEU A 221 13.95 -13.68 17.77
CA LEU A 221 13.92 -12.96 16.49
C LEU A 221 13.78 -11.45 16.70
N CYS A 222 12.89 -11.02 17.61
CA CYS A 222 12.75 -9.60 17.96
C CYS A 222 14.08 -9.02 18.49
N GLN A 223 14.74 -9.72 19.40
CA GLN A 223 16.04 -9.32 19.94
C GLN A 223 17.11 -9.24 18.86
N ASN A 224 17.15 -10.17 17.91
CA ASN A 224 18.08 -10.19 16.81
C ASN A 224 17.83 -8.97 15.86
N ILE A 225 16.58 -8.68 15.54
CA ILE A 225 16.20 -7.52 14.71
C ILE A 225 16.67 -6.23 15.40
N ILE A 226 16.32 -6.03 16.68
CA ILE A 226 16.71 -4.87 17.48
C ILE A 226 18.24 -4.73 17.52
N SER A 227 18.94 -5.77 17.93
CA SER A 227 20.39 -5.73 18.06
C SER A 227 21.11 -5.42 16.75
N TYR A 228 20.60 -5.96 15.63
CA TYR A 228 21.18 -5.67 14.32
C TYR A 228 20.86 -4.25 13.86
N PHE A 229 19.62 -3.79 14.08
CA PHE A 229 19.18 -2.44 13.75
C PHE A 229 19.99 -1.41 14.52
N ASP A 230 20.03 -1.49 15.85
CA ASP A 230 20.72 -0.53 16.70
C ASP A 230 22.22 -0.44 16.39
N LYS A 231 22.85 -1.59 16.13
CA LYS A 231 24.28 -1.62 15.77
C LYS A 231 24.59 -0.92 14.45
N ASN A 232 23.63 -0.82 13.53
CA ASN A 232 23.89 -0.36 12.17
C ASN A 232 23.16 0.93 11.77
N VAL A 233 22.19 1.38 12.57
CA VAL A 233 21.37 2.56 12.25
C VAL A 233 22.16 3.87 12.35
N GLU A 234 23.18 3.93 13.19
CA GLU A 234 24.00 5.14 13.39
C GLU A 234 24.63 5.68 12.10
N ARG A 235 24.92 4.82 11.14
CA ARG A 235 25.47 5.22 9.82
C ARG A 235 24.56 6.14 9.00
N TYR A 236 23.30 6.27 9.40
CA TYR A 236 22.32 7.15 8.75
C TYR A 236 22.19 8.51 9.42
N PHE A 237 22.99 8.78 10.46
CA PHE A 237 23.03 10.03 11.19
C PHE A 237 24.39 10.72 11.02
N THR A 238 24.43 12.04 11.31
CA THR A 238 25.70 12.75 11.41
C THR A 238 26.41 12.40 12.71
N GLU A 239 27.75 12.49 12.71
CA GLU A 239 28.55 12.28 13.93
C GLU A 239 28.08 13.20 15.09
N ALA A 240 27.72 14.46 14.78
CA ALA A 240 27.26 15.41 15.75
C ALA A 240 25.94 14.99 16.42
N ASP A 241 25.01 14.38 15.68
CA ASP A 241 23.74 13.92 16.23
C ASP A 241 23.89 12.62 17.00
N ILE A 242 24.82 11.76 16.58
CA ILE A 242 25.21 10.55 17.33
C ILE A 242 25.80 10.94 18.69
N GLU A 243 26.74 11.89 18.72
CA GLU A 243 27.35 12.36 19.97
C GLU A 243 26.33 13.00 20.92
N LYS A 244 25.33 13.72 20.39
CA LYS A 244 24.24 14.30 21.19
C LYS A 244 23.25 13.24 21.67
N GLY A 245 23.02 12.18 20.88
CA GLY A 245 21.99 11.16 21.10
C GLY A 245 20.57 11.61 20.72
N TYR A 246 20.41 12.73 20.03
CA TYR A 246 19.12 13.26 19.58
C TYR A 246 19.29 14.15 18.33
N ILE A 247 18.17 14.36 17.63
CA ILE A 247 18.04 15.32 16.52
C ILE A 247 17.15 16.48 16.93
N GLU A 248 17.34 17.64 16.33
CA GLU A 248 16.59 18.88 16.63
C GLU A 248 15.71 19.29 15.46
N VAL A 249 14.43 19.46 15.71
CA VAL A 249 13.43 19.85 14.70
C VAL A 249 12.75 21.15 15.14
N ALA A 250 12.73 22.15 14.26
CA ALA A 250 11.93 23.35 14.49
C ALA A 250 10.45 23.08 14.13
N ASN A 251 9.55 23.20 15.10
CA ASN A 251 8.13 23.10 14.84
C ASN A 251 7.59 24.34 14.09
N ARG A 252 6.32 24.32 13.68
CA ARG A 252 5.68 25.40 12.92
C ARG A 252 5.69 26.77 13.63
N LYS A 253 5.95 26.80 14.94
CA LYS A 253 6.07 28.03 15.74
C LYS A 253 7.51 28.48 15.93
N GLY A 254 8.48 27.81 15.29
CA GLY A 254 9.91 28.08 15.42
C GLY A 254 10.53 27.58 16.74
N ILE A 255 9.82 26.78 17.52
CA ILE A 255 10.34 26.17 18.73
C ILE A 255 11.11 24.91 18.35
N ILE A 256 12.34 24.79 18.85
CA ILE A 256 13.19 23.61 18.67
C ILE A 256 12.73 22.52 19.63
N GLU A 257 12.40 21.36 19.08
CA GLU A 257 12.07 20.15 19.81
C GLU A 257 13.17 19.11 19.59
N GLN A 258 13.51 18.36 20.64
CA GLN A 258 14.53 17.31 20.59
C GLN A 258 13.87 15.94 20.51
N PHE A 259 14.29 15.14 19.54
CA PHE A 259 13.80 13.79 19.33
C PHE A 259 14.97 12.81 19.46
N PRO A 260 14.84 11.71 20.22
CA PRO A 260 15.84 10.65 20.22
C PRO A 260 16.15 10.17 18.78
N LEU A 261 17.33 9.60 18.58
CA LEU A 261 17.67 8.94 17.31
C LEU A 261 16.62 7.86 17.01
N THR A 262 16.39 7.62 15.71
CA THR A 262 15.41 6.63 15.26
C THR A 262 15.76 5.25 15.81
N SER A 263 14.77 4.62 16.43
CA SER A 263 14.78 3.26 16.96
C SER A 263 13.70 2.41 16.30
N VAL A 264 13.62 1.14 16.64
CA VAL A 264 12.61 0.23 16.12
C VAL A 264 11.71 -0.32 17.23
N SER A 265 10.39 -0.20 17.05
CA SER A 265 9.37 -0.75 17.94
C SER A 265 8.69 -1.95 17.31
N ILE A 266 8.64 -3.10 18.01
CA ILE A 266 8.06 -4.35 17.51
C ILE A 266 6.88 -4.77 18.37
N GLY A 267 5.67 -4.78 17.81
CA GLY A 267 4.49 -5.36 18.43
C GLY A 267 4.27 -6.79 17.96
N VAL A 268 4.21 -7.75 18.87
CA VAL A 268 4.06 -9.17 18.52
C VAL A 268 2.69 -9.69 18.90
N VAL A 269 1.99 -10.27 17.95
CA VAL A 269 0.75 -11.02 18.16
C VAL A 269 1.04 -12.50 17.98
N VAL A 270 0.83 -13.28 19.03
CA VAL A 270 0.99 -14.74 18.99
C VAL A 270 -0.36 -15.36 18.66
N SER A 271 -0.43 -16.14 17.59
CA SER A 271 -1.60 -16.90 17.17
C SER A 271 -1.38 -18.38 17.45
N ASP A 272 -1.99 -18.87 18.51
CA ASP A 272 -2.11 -20.31 18.74
C ASP A 272 -3.27 -20.88 17.91
N VAL A 273 -3.36 -22.20 17.85
CA VAL A 273 -4.38 -22.90 17.06
C VAL A 273 -5.79 -22.47 17.48
N GLY A 274 -6.58 -22.00 16.53
CA GLY A 274 -7.97 -21.58 16.76
C GLY A 274 -8.16 -20.26 17.51
N ARG A 275 -7.09 -19.52 17.81
CA ARG A 275 -7.20 -18.23 18.53
C ARG A 275 -7.91 -17.16 17.71
N PHE A 276 -7.62 -17.06 16.42
CA PHE A 276 -8.17 -16.03 15.54
C PHE A 276 -9.03 -16.64 14.44
N HIS A 277 -10.14 -15.99 14.15
CA HIS A 277 -11.06 -16.38 13.07
C HIS A 277 -11.03 -15.42 11.88
N ASN A 278 -10.50 -14.22 12.09
CA ASN A 278 -10.36 -13.22 11.04
C ASN A 278 -9.11 -12.34 11.24
N ILE A 279 -8.70 -11.66 10.17
CA ILE A 279 -7.49 -10.83 10.17
C ILE A 279 -7.65 -9.50 10.93
N LEU A 280 -8.89 -9.02 11.13
CA LEU A 280 -9.14 -7.73 11.80
C LEU A 280 -8.75 -7.81 13.28
N GLU A 281 -9.07 -8.92 13.95
CA GLU A 281 -8.68 -9.18 15.34
C GLU A 281 -7.16 -9.13 15.52
N ILE A 282 -6.39 -9.71 14.58
CA ILE A 282 -4.92 -9.69 14.60
C ILE A 282 -4.43 -8.25 14.45
N GLY A 283 -5.03 -7.48 13.54
CA GLY A 283 -4.66 -6.08 13.31
C GLY A 283 -4.93 -5.17 14.51
N GLU A 284 -6.09 -5.32 15.15
CA GLU A 284 -6.47 -4.55 16.33
C GLU A 284 -5.53 -4.80 17.52
N ILE A 285 -5.21 -6.07 17.78
CA ILE A 285 -4.27 -6.45 18.83
C ILE A 285 -2.87 -5.98 18.45
N GLY A 286 -2.46 -6.13 17.20
CA GLY A 286 -1.18 -5.68 16.69
C GLY A 286 -0.94 -4.18 16.94
N ALA A 287 -1.96 -3.35 16.68
CA ALA A 287 -1.89 -1.91 16.95
C ALA A 287 -1.71 -1.61 18.45
N GLN A 288 -2.42 -2.33 19.33
CA GLN A 288 -2.29 -2.16 20.79
C GLN A 288 -0.90 -2.55 21.29
N VAL A 289 -0.37 -3.69 20.83
CA VAL A 289 0.94 -4.19 21.28
C VAL A 289 2.07 -3.34 20.70
N LYS A 290 1.95 -2.86 19.45
CA LYS A 290 2.88 -1.90 18.86
C LYS A 290 2.92 -0.59 19.67
N HIS A 291 1.77 -0.09 20.11
CA HIS A 291 1.71 1.09 20.97
C HIS A 291 2.41 0.86 22.33
N ALA A 292 2.27 -0.34 22.91
CA ALA A 292 2.98 -0.70 24.14
C ALA A 292 4.51 -0.74 23.94
N ALA A 293 5.00 -1.25 22.83
CA ALA A 293 6.42 -1.20 22.48
C ALA A 293 6.90 0.27 22.35
N LYS A 294 6.20 1.11 21.60
CA LYS A 294 6.53 2.55 21.42
C LYS A 294 6.55 3.38 22.71
N SER A 295 5.94 2.90 23.78
CA SER A 295 6.01 3.60 25.08
C SER A 295 7.32 3.38 25.85
N VAL A 296 8.18 2.49 25.37
CA VAL A 296 9.52 2.24 25.90
C VAL A 296 10.54 3.09 25.10
N MET A 297 11.47 3.76 25.79
CA MET A 297 12.50 4.55 25.12
C MET A 297 13.52 3.65 24.44
N GLY A 298 13.87 3.95 23.18
CA GLY A 298 14.78 3.17 22.34
C GLY A 298 14.11 1.94 21.72
N SER A 299 14.88 1.13 21.02
CA SER A 299 14.36 -0.06 20.36
C SER A 299 13.81 -1.06 21.35
N SER A 300 12.60 -1.52 21.11
CA SER A 300 11.88 -2.36 22.05
C SER A 300 10.92 -3.33 21.36
N TYR A 301 10.45 -4.34 22.08
CA TYR A 301 9.35 -5.18 21.65
C TYR A 301 8.36 -5.47 22.78
N ALA A 302 7.12 -5.68 22.40
CA ALA A 302 6.06 -6.11 23.29
C ALA A 302 5.33 -7.31 22.69
N VAL A 303 4.96 -8.28 23.53
CA VAL A 303 4.27 -9.50 23.10
C VAL A 303 2.87 -9.53 23.69
N ASP A 304 1.86 -9.77 22.87
CA ASP A 304 0.53 -10.06 23.37
C ASP A 304 0.47 -11.44 23.99
N ARG A 305 0.33 -11.48 25.30
CA ARG A 305 0.25 -12.70 26.11
C ARG A 305 -1.17 -13.03 26.58
N ARG A 306 -2.17 -12.30 26.09
CA ARG A 306 -3.57 -12.56 26.43
C ARG A 306 -4.02 -13.87 25.76
N ASN A 307 -4.52 -14.82 26.55
CA ASN A 307 -5.00 -16.13 26.05
C ASN A 307 -3.94 -17.03 25.38
N VAL A 308 -2.70 -17.00 25.88
CA VAL A 308 -1.68 -18.01 25.59
C VAL A 308 -1.63 -19.05 26.71
#